data_0d01c19037b78c5dd3068a6874427574
#
_entry.id   0d01c19037b78c5dd3068a6874427574
#
_cell.length_a   1.000
_cell.length_b   1.000
_cell.length_c   1.000
_cell.angle_alpha   90.00
_cell.angle_beta   90.00
_cell.angle_gamma   90.00
#
_symmetry.space_group_name_H-M   'P 1'
#
loop_
_entity.id
_entity.type
_entity.pdbx_description
1 polymer ?
#
loop_
_entity_poly.entity_id
_entity_poly.type
_entity_poly.pdbx_seq_one_letter_code
_entity_poly.pdbx_strand_id
1 'polypeptide(L)'
;MKKTNFPSAQDAENAFYEALEAGDVDAMMEVWSDDEDVVCIHPGGPRHCGYADVRASWTELFSGGAKLQVQVSNQVAIGGMMLVVHAVQENIGVKGDKRPAVPVAATNGYMRTGQGWRMILHHASPAPQGPTQQRAVDPATPKVLH
;
A
#
# COMPACT_ATOMS: atom_id res chain seq x y z
N MET A 1 -13.24 -8.61 20.25
CA MET A 1 -13.45 -7.27 19.65
C MET A 1 -13.82 -7.42 18.18
N LYS A 2 -14.87 -6.71 17.79
CA LYS A 2 -15.25 -6.68 16.37
C LYS A 2 -14.20 -5.89 15.58
N LYS A 3 -13.65 -6.51 14.55
CA LYS A 3 -12.83 -5.80 13.59
C LYS A 3 -13.68 -4.80 12.80
N THR A 4 -13.08 -3.69 12.42
CA THR A 4 -13.70 -2.72 11.54
C THR A 4 -14.10 -3.40 10.22
N ASN A 5 -15.31 -3.15 9.78
CA ASN A 5 -15.76 -3.63 8.47
C ASN A 5 -15.41 -2.59 7.40
N PHE A 6 -14.61 -2.96 6.43
CA PHE A 6 -14.32 -2.11 5.28
C PHE A 6 -15.23 -2.52 4.11
N PRO A 7 -16.19 -1.66 3.74
CA PRO A 7 -17.18 -2.03 2.73
C PRO A 7 -16.63 -2.17 1.32
N SER A 8 -15.44 -1.61 1.04
CA SER A 8 -14.79 -1.69 -0.26
C SER A 8 -13.29 -1.81 -0.12
N ALA A 9 -12.62 -2.23 -1.20
CA ALA A 9 -11.17 -2.22 -1.26
C ALA A 9 -10.61 -0.81 -1.06
N GLN A 10 -11.29 0.21 -1.60
CA GLN A 10 -10.85 1.59 -1.43
C GLN A 10 -10.92 2.04 0.03
N ASP A 11 -11.94 1.62 0.78
CA ASP A 11 -12.03 1.93 2.21
C ASP A 11 -10.89 1.27 2.98
N ALA A 12 -10.56 0.02 2.64
CA ALA A 12 -9.41 -0.66 3.24
C ALA A 12 -8.10 0.06 2.92
N GLU A 13 -7.93 0.51 1.68
CA GLU A 13 -6.73 1.26 1.27
C GLU A 13 -6.61 2.59 1.99
N ASN A 14 -7.70 3.33 2.12
CA ASN A 14 -7.68 4.59 2.84
C ASN A 14 -7.25 4.39 4.30
N ALA A 15 -7.79 3.35 4.94
CA ALA A 15 -7.41 3.00 6.32
C ALA A 15 -5.94 2.57 6.41
N PHE A 16 -5.44 1.86 5.40
CA PHE A 16 -4.04 1.45 5.32
C PHE A 16 -3.11 2.68 5.35
N TYR A 17 -3.34 3.65 4.49
CA TYR A 17 -2.49 4.84 4.42
C TYR A 17 -2.66 5.76 5.62
N GLU A 18 -3.85 5.85 6.19
CA GLU A 18 -4.06 6.57 7.45
C GLU A 18 -3.26 5.96 8.60
N ALA A 19 -3.26 4.63 8.71
CA ALA A 19 -2.48 3.93 9.74
C ALA A 19 -0.97 4.10 9.51
N LEU A 20 -0.54 4.09 8.26
CA LEU A 20 0.86 4.32 7.88
C LEU A 20 1.33 5.71 8.32
N GLU A 21 0.54 6.74 8.04
CA GLU A 21 0.88 8.11 8.42
C GLU A 21 0.85 8.31 9.94
N ALA A 22 -0.08 7.65 10.63
CA ALA A 22 -0.18 7.72 12.09
C ALA A 22 0.90 6.91 12.80
N GLY A 23 1.53 5.96 12.10
CA GLY A 23 2.46 5.02 12.73
C GLY A 23 1.78 4.14 13.76
N ASP A 24 0.52 3.77 13.53
CA ASP A 24 -0.33 3.01 14.44
C ASP A 24 -0.39 1.56 13.98
N VAL A 25 0.34 0.68 14.66
CA VAL A 25 0.43 -0.72 14.27
C VAL A 25 -0.91 -1.46 14.46
N ASP A 26 -1.67 -1.12 15.49
CA ASP A 26 -2.96 -1.77 15.72
C ASP A 26 -3.97 -1.40 14.63
N ALA A 27 -4.03 -0.12 14.26
CA ALA A 27 -4.86 0.33 13.14
C ALA A 27 -4.41 -0.30 11.83
N MET A 28 -3.10 -0.41 11.61
CA MET A 28 -2.54 -1.06 10.42
C MET A 28 -3.01 -2.51 10.33
N MET A 29 -2.92 -3.25 11.41
CA MET A 29 -3.25 -4.68 11.39
C MET A 29 -4.75 -4.95 11.35
N GLU A 30 -5.59 -3.97 11.60
CA GLU A 30 -7.02 -4.09 11.32
C GLU A 30 -7.32 -4.15 9.81
N VAL A 31 -6.49 -3.54 9.01
CA VAL A 31 -6.65 -3.55 7.54
C VAL A 31 -6.26 -4.89 6.93
N TRP A 32 -5.27 -5.57 7.51
CA TRP A 32 -4.75 -6.82 7.00
C TRP A 32 -5.67 -8.00 7.33
N SER A 33 -5.75 -8.94 6.38
CA SER A 33 -6.35 -10.25 6.67
C SER A 33 -5.50 -10.98 7.72
N ASP A 34 -6.15 -11.68 8.63
CA ASP A 34 -5.49 -12.46 9.67
C ASP A 34 -5.08 -13.86 9.20
N ASP A 35 -4.68 -13.96 7.94
CA ASP A 35 -4.31 -15.19 7.26
C ASP A 35 -2.79 -15.40 7.29
N GLU A 36 -2.37 -16.64 7.10
CA GLU A 36 -0.96 -16.99 6.96
C GLU A 36 -0.41 -16.71 5.56
N ASP A 37 -1.28 -16.44 4.61
CA ASP A 37 -0.90 -16.21 3.21
C ASP A 37 -0.70 -14.74 2.85
N VAL A 38 -0.86 -13.83 3.81
CA VAL A 38 -0.61 -12.40 3.53
C VAL A 38 0.87 -12.13 3.33
N VAL A 39 1.17 -11.21 2.43
CA VAL A 39 2.57 -10.88 2.06
C VAL A 39 2.77 -9.38 2.10
N CYS A 40 3.86 -8.95 2.71
CA CYS A 40 4.27 -7.55 2.75
C CYS A 40 5.74 -7.42 2.41
N ILE A 41 6.04 -6.53 1.46
CA ILE A 41 7.41 -6.19 1.08
C ILE A 41 7.53 -4.68 1.13
N HIS A 42 8.33 -4.18 2.07
CA HIS A 42 8.64 -2.75 2.15
C HIS A 42 9.72 -2.39 1.12
N PRO A 43 9.80 -1.13 0.69
CA PRO A 43 10.79 -0.73 -0.32
C PRO A 43 12.22 -1.12 0.09
N GLY A 44 12.86 -1.92 -0.76
CA GLY A 44 14.23 -2.39 -0.52
C GLY A 44 14.37 -3.48 0.53
N GLY A 45 13.26 -3.93 1.11
CA GLY A 45 13.27 -4.89 2.20
C GLY A 45 12.99 -6.34 1.79
N PRO A 46 13.07 -7.25 2.77
CA PRO A 46 12.75 -8.65 2.54
C PRO A 46 11.23 -8.88 2.47
N ARG A 47 10.86 -10.06 2.05
CA ARG A 47 9.47 -10.49 2.02
C ARG A 47 9.03 -11.02 3.39
N HIS A 48 7.97 -10.45 3.93
CA HIS A 48 7.33 -10.90 5.15
C HIS A 48 6.06 -11.67 4.81
N CYS A 49 5.88 -12.84 5.39
CA CYS A 49 4.74 -13.71 5.11
C CYS A 49 4.00 -14.05 6.41
N GLY A 50 2.66 -13.98 6.35
CA GLY A 50 1.80 -14.29 7.47
C GLY A 50 1.53 -13.09 8.36
N TYR A 51 0.38 -13.13 9.03
CA TYR A 51 -0.10 -12.00 9.84
C TYR A 51 0.90 -11.57 10.92
N ALA A 52 1.46 -12.53 11.66
CA ALA A 52 2.37 -12.21 12.75
C ALA A 52 3.67 -11.57 12.24
N ASP A 53 4.20 -12.08 11.15
CA ASP A 53 5.44 -11.56 10.55
C ASP A 53 5.23 -10.18 9.95
N VAL A 54 4.10 -9.98 9.29
CA VAL A 54 3.72 -8.66 8.73
C VAL A 54 3.55 -7.65 9.86
N ARG A 55 2.89 -8.02 10.95
CA ARG A 55 2.75 -7.15 12.12
C ARG A 55 4.11 -6.75 12.69
N ALA A 56 5.02 -7.71 12.83
CA ALA A 56 6.36 -7.43 13.33
C ALA A 56 7.11 -6.45 12.44
N SER A 57 6.96 -6.57 11.13
CA SER A 57 7.62 -5.66 10.18
C SER A 57 7.10 -4.22 10.30
N TRP A 58 5.80 -4.04 10.46
CA TRP A 58 5.21 -2.71 10.67
C TRP A 58 5.61 -2.12 12.02
N THR A 59 5.65 -2.95 13.06
CA THR A 59 6.09 -2.53 14.40
C THR A 59 7.53 -1.98 14.35
N GLU A 60 8.41 -2.68 13.66
CA GLU A 60 9.80 -2.24 13.50
C GLU A 60 9.87 -0.93 12.71
N LEU A 61 9.14 -0.82 11.61
CA LEU A 61 9.10 0.39 10.80
C LEU A 61 8.62 1.60 11.61
N PHE A 62 7.56 1.43 12.38
CA PHE A 62 6.97 2.53 13.16
C PHE A 62 7.80 2.89 14.39
N SER A 63 8.65 1.99 14.87
CA SER A 63 9.53 2.27 16.02
C SER A 63 10.60 3.32 15.73
N GLY A 64 10.86 3.63 14.46
CA GLY A 64 11.81 4.66 14.06
C GLY A 64 11.42 6.08 14.42
N GLY A 65 10.18 6.32 14.85
CA GLY A 65 9.72 7.61 15.37
C GLY A 65 9.42 8.67 14.31
N ALA A 66 9.84 8.50 13.07
CA ALA A 66 9.53 9.43 12.00
C ALA A 66 8.07 9.31 11.59
N LYS A 67 7.37 10.43 11.51
CA LYS A 67 6.00 10.47 11.00
C LYS A 67 6.04 10.68 9.49
N LEU A 68 5.46 9.76 8.76
CA LEU A 68 5.44 9.81 7.30
C LEU A 68 4.21 10.59 6.80
N GLN A 69 4.40 11.24 5.67
CA GLN A 69 3.31 11.77 4.85
C GLN A 69 3.30 10.98 3.56
N VAL A 70 2.14 10.45 3.20
CA VAL A 70 2.00 9.63 1.99
C VAL A 70 0.88 10.19 1.15
N GLN A 71 1.23 10.61 -0.05
CA GLN A 71 0.24 11.00 -1.05
C GLN A 71 0.17 9.92 -2.11
N VAL A 72 -1.00 9.34 -2.27
CA VAL A 72 -1.24 8.30 -3.28
C VAL A 72 -1.70 8.96 -4.57
N SER A 73 -1.09 8.57 -5.67
CA SER A 73 -1.43 9.08 -7.00
C SER A 73 -1.39 7.95 -8.04
N ASN A 74 -1.90 8.24 -9.22
CA ASN A 74 -1.84 7.33 -10.38
C ASN A 74 -2.41 5.94 -10.10
N GLN A 75 -3.50 5.87 -9.35
CA GLN A 75 -4.13 4.59 -9.01
C GLN A 75 -4.77 3.94 -10.23
N VAL A 76 -4.43 2.67 -10.45
CA VAL A 76 -5.14 1.79 -11.37
C VAL A 76 -5.75 0.66 -10.56
N ALA A 77 -7.06 0.50 -10.64
CA ALA A 77 -7.79 -0.56 -9.94
C ALA A 77 -8.12 -1.68 -10.91
N ILE A 78 -7.74 -2.89 -10.55
CA ILE A 78 -7.97 -4.10 -11.34
C ILE A 78 -8.66 -5.11 -10.44
N GLY A 79 -9.74 -5.68 -10.90
CA GLY A 79 -10.33 -6.76 -10.12
C GLY A 79 -11.82 -6.95 -10.33
N GLY A 80 -12.39 -7.71 -9.44
CA GLY A 80 -13.76 -8.16 -9.50
C GLY A 80 -14.43 -8.18 -8.14
N MET A 81 -15.34 -9.11 -7.96
CA MET A 81 -16.22 -9.16 -6.79
C MET A 81 -15.52 -9.63 -5.52
N MET A 82 -14.47 -10.43 -5.64
CA MET A 82 -13.80 -11.06 -4.49
C MET A 82 -12.37 -10.60 -4.28
N LEU A 83 -11.72 -10.13 -5.34
CA LEU A 83 -10.32 -9.76 -5.33
C LEU A 83 -10.12 -8.47 -6.11
N VAL A 84 -9.41 -7.52 -5.53
CA VAL A 84 -9.08 -6.24 -6.16
C VAL A 84 -7.60 -5.96 -5.95
N VAL A 85 -6.94 -5.50 -7.00
CA VAL A 85 -5.55 -5.05 -6.96
C VAL A 85 -5.51 -3.57 -7.33
N HIS A 86 -4.87 -2.77 -6.50
CA HIS A 86 -4.57 -1.38 -6.81
C HIS A 86 -3.08 -1.25 -7.10
N ALA A 87 -2.75 -0.79 -8.30
CA ALA A 87 -1.40 -0.33 -8.61
C ALA A 87 -1.36 1.17 -8.38
N VAL A 88 -0.49 1.63 -7.51
CA VAL A 88 -0.45 3.04 -7.09
C VAL A 88 0.98 3.57 -7.09
N GLN A 89 1.09 4.88 -7.14
CA GLN A 89 2.32 5.57 -6.77
C GLN A 89 2.15 6.17 -5.38
N GLU A 90 3.09 5.86 -4.49
CA GLU A 90 3.17 6.47 -3.17
C GLU A 90 4.23 7.57 -3.23
N ASN A 91 3.85 8.78 -2.85
CA ASN A 91 4.81 9.88 -2.72
C ASN A 91 5.06 10.08 -1.24
N ILE A 92 6.22 9.63 -0.77
CA ILE A 92 6.51 9.50 0.65
C ILE A 92 7.45 10.59 1.10
N GLY A 93 7.00 11.38 2.08
CA GLY A 93 7.81 12.37 2.77
C GLY A 93 7.81 12.14 4.26
N VAL A 94 8.65 12.89 4.96
CA VAL A 94 8.68 12.89 6.42
C VAL A 94 8.04 14.19 6.90
N LYS A 95 7.12 14.10 7.84
CA LYS A 95 6.40 15.25 8.37
C LYS A 95 7.38 16.26 8.97
N GLY A 96 7.32 17.50 8.51
CA GLY A 96 8.21 18.55 8.96
C GLY A 96 9.55 18.63 8.21
N ASP A 97 9.82 17.71 7.31
CA ASP A 97 11.00 17.72 6.46
C ASP A 97 10.69 18.40 5.14
N LYS A 98 11.54 19.34 4.72
CA LYS A 98 11.32 20.14 3.49
C LYS A 98 11.82 19.46 2.22
N ARG A 99 12.46 18.28 2.34
CA ARG A 99 12.92 17.55 1.15
C ARG A 99 11.74 17.09 0.33
N PRO A 100 11.88 17.01 -1.01
CA PRO A 100 10.81 16.49 -1.86
C PRO A 100 10.41 15.06 -1.46
N ALA A 101 9.13 14.74 -1.65
CA ALA A 101 8.64 13.40 -1.46
C ALA A 101 9.32 12.41 -2.41
N VAL A 102 9.57 11.20 -1.92
CA VAL A 102 10.22 10.14 -2.69
C VAL A 102 9.14 9.27 -3.35
N PRO A 103 9.20 9.06 -4.67
CA PRO A 103 8.22 8.20 -5.32
C PRO A 103 8.52 6.73 -5.08
N VAL A 104 7.46 5.98 -4.80
CA VAL A 104 7.48 4.54 -4.57
C VAL A 104 6.38 3.92 -5.41
N ALA A 105 6.70 2.86 -6.13
CA ALA A 105 5.69 2.08 -6.85
C ALA A 105 5.16 1.00 -5.91
N ALA A 106 3.84 0.90 -5.79
CA ALA A 106 3.26 -0.09 -4.90
C ALA A 106 2.11 -0.85 -5.58
N THR A 107 2.00 -2.11 -5.21
CA THR A 107 0.90 -2.99 -5.57
C THR A 107 0.21 -3.45 -4.31
N ASN A 108 -1.07 -3.12 -4.17
CA ASN A 108 -1.88 -3.45 -3.02
C ASN A 108 -3.00 -4.41 -3.44
N GLY A 109 -3.02 -5.59 -2.86
CA GLY A 109 -4.04 -6.59 -3.11
C GLY A 109 -5.02 -6.68 -1.95
N TYR A 110 -6.31 -6.80 -2.27
CA TYR A 110 -7.39 -6.86 -1.28
C TYR A 110 -8.32 -8.02 -1.60
N MET A 111 -8.81 -8.67 -0.57
CA MET A 111 -9.77 -9.76 -0.69
C MET A 111 -11.01 -9.45 0.13
N ARG A 112 -12.17 -9.77 -0.43
CA ARG A 112 -13.42 -9.69 0.30
C ARG A 112 -13.53 -10.88 1.25
N THR A 113 -13.71 -10.59 2.53
CA THR A 113 -13.88 -11.60 3.58
C THR A 113 -15.27 -11.48 4.18
N GLY A 114 -15.64 -12.42 5.06
CA GLY A 114 -16.89 -12.34 5.79
C GLY A 114 -17.00 -11.13 6.71
N GLN A 115 -15.88 -10.44 6.97
CA GLN A 115 -15.81 -9.23 7.80
C GLN A 115 -15.41 -7.99 6.99
N GLY A 116 -15.72 -7.99 5.70
CA GLY A 116 -15.39 -6.89 4.80
C GLY A 116 -14.07 -7.12 4.06
N TRP A 117 -13.64 -6.09 3.35
CA TRP A 117 -12.41 -6.14 2.57
C TRP A 117 -11.18 -6.05 3.47
N ARG A 118 -10.16 -6.82 3.13
CA ARG A 118 -8.88 -6.84 3.85
C ARG A 118 -7.73 -6.86 2.87
N MET A 119 -6.62 -6.25 3.26
CA MET A 119 -5.38 -6.31 2.50
C MET A 119 -4.74 -7.70 2.65
N ILE A 120 -4.30 -8.27 1.53
CA ILE A 120 -3.60 -9.56 1.49
C ILE A 120 -2.19 -9.43 0.92
N LEU A 121 -1.91 -8.33 0.23
CA LEU A 121 -0.61 -8.11 -0.39
C LEU A 121 -0.29 -6.61 -0.38
N HIS A 122 0.91 -6.28 0.06
CA HIS A 122 1.51 -4.98 -0.16
C HIS A 122 2.94 -5.19 -0.63
N HIS A 123 3.24 -4.76 -1.83
CA HIS A 123 4.58 -4.84 -2.39
C HIS A 123 4.97 -3.47 -2.91
N ALA A 124 5.95 -2.86 -2.26
CA ALA A 124 6.42 -1.54 -2.61
C ALA A 124 7.89 -1.58 -2.99
N SER A 125 8.25 -0.77 -3.98
CA SER A 125 9.63 -0.65 -4.43
C SER A 125 9.95 0.79 -4.78
N PRO A 126 11.21 1.23 -4.60
CA PRO A 126 11.59 2.58 -5.04
C PRO A 126 11.29 2.77 -6.53
N ALA A 127 10.68 3.89 -6.86
CA ALA A 127 10.45 4.26 -8.24
C ALA A 127 11.58 5.16 -8.74
N PRO A 128 11.83 5.21 -10.06
CA PRO A 128 12.85 6.12 -10.59
C PRO A 128 12.54 7.55 -10.23
N GLN A 129 13.55 8.29 -9.75
CA GLN A 129 13.46 9.73 -9.54
C GLN A 129 13.77 10.42 -10.85
N GLY A 130 12.94 11.38 -11.19
CA GLY A 130 13.10 12.15 -12.43
C GLY A 130 11.76 12.70 -12.89
N PRO A 131 11.72 13.39 -14.05
CA PRO A 131 10.46 13.86 -14.56
C PRO A 131 9.51 12.67 -14.65
N THR A 132 8.37 12.82 -14.00
CA THR A 132 7.35 11.80 -13.90
C THR A 132 7.03 11.32 -15.30
N GLN A 133 7.37 10.09 -15.59
CA GLN A 133 6.89 9.44 -16.78
C GLN A 133 5.45 9.03 -16.58
N GLN A 134 4.60 10.01 -16.43
CA GLN A 134 3.23 9.76 -16.74
C GLN A 134 3.20 9.56 -18.25
N ARG A 135 3.00 8.33 -18.66
CA ARG A 135 2.58 8.08 -20.01
C ARG A 135 1.25 8.79 -20.21
N ALA A 136 1.30 9.99 -20.81
CA ALA A 136 0.20 10.39 -21.62
C ALA A 136 0.05 9.28 -22.65
N VAL A 137 -1.02 8.48 -22.55
CA VAL A 137 -1.36 7.55 -23.61
C VAL A 137 -1.78 8.43 -24.80
N ASP A 138 -0.83 8.69 -25.67
CA ASP A 138 -1.16 9.22 -26.98
C ASP A 138 -1.83 8.06 -27.74
N PRO A 139 -3.12 8.15 -28.07
CA PRO A 139 -3.80 7.07 -28.76
C PRO A 139 -3.23 6.81 -30.17
N ALA A 140 -2.39 7.69 -30.68
CA ALA A 140 -1.72 7.51 -31.97
C ALA A 140 -0.41 6.73 -31.87
N THR A 141 0.12 6.50 -30.67
CA THR A 141 1.37 5.77 -30.48
C THR A 141 1.08 4.28 -30.32
N PRO A 142 1.64 3.41 -31.18
CA PRO A 142 1.46 1.98 -31.00
C PRO A 142 1.99 1.54 -29.63
N LYS A 143 1.20 0.74 -28.91
CA LYS A 143 1.67 0.11 -27.69
C LYS A 143 2.74 -0.90 -28.05
N VAL A 144 3.97 -0.62 -27.65
CA VAL A 144 5.02 -1.60 -27.71
C VAL A 144 4.87 -2.48 -26.49
N LEU A 145 4.51 -3.73 -26.72
CA LEU A 145 4.51 -4.75 -25.67
C LEU A 145 5.95 -5.23 -25.47
N HIS A 146 6.43 -5.01 -24.29
CA HIS A 146 7.72 -5.56 -23.87
C HIS A 146 7.50 -6.86 -23.12
#